data_2a5e8444ad1b9f1fd03ffbfff08054d8
#
_entry.id   2a5e8444ad1b9f1fd03ffbfff08054d8
#
_cell.length_a   1.000
_cell.length_b   1.000
_cell.length_c   1.000
_cell.angle_alpha   90.00
_cell.angle_beta   90.00
_cell.angle_gamma   90.00
#
_symmetry.space_group_name_H-M   'P 1'
#
loop_
_entity.id
_entity.type
_entity.pdbx_description
1 polymer ?
#
loop_
_entity_poly.entity_id
_entity_poly.type
_entity_poly.pdbx_seq_one_letter_code
_entity_poly.pdbx_strand_id
1 'polypeptide(L)'
;GEYFQYKNSPWHYDLIWIVITIPISITIFFIIGFVVSLIKIIKNLLSADNKNHKFWNSNYEMLNYYLFIICFLVLFLKIKFGVSYDGWRQIYFLYPFIILAALYGINYIIETIKVSRLKYFLFTFFFIEIIYSCFWIYKHHPHQYVFFNPLFKNYVYNKIELDYWGLSNRSALEFISNSDERNEIKIATISFTSLENTLNIMNKNDRKKFIIVHDLYRADYVIDNYRKKWNKTPGIDLLKTQFKKIYDLKIDGI
;
A
#
# COMPACT_ATOMS: atom_id res chain seq x y z
N GLY A 1 -7.29 9.93 12.95
CA GLY A 1 -7.94 9.29 11.83
C GLY A 1 -9.23 8.61 12.28
N GLU A 2 -10.25 8.66 11.47
CA GLU A 2 -11.49 7.94 11.73
C GLU A 2 -11.27 6.46 11.40
N TYR A 3 -11.60 5.58 12.35
CA TYR A 3 -11.59 4.14 12.10
C TYR A 3 -12.95 3.74 11.56
N PHE A 4 -13.00 3.24 10.33
CA PHE A 4 -14.22 2.70 9.75
C PHE A 4 -14.34 1.21 10.03
N GLN A 5 -15.54 0.76 10.39
CA GLN A 5 -15.81 -0.68 10.32
C GLN A 5 -15.69 -1.11 8.87
N TYR A 6 -15.11 -2.31 8.61
CA TYR A 6 -14.86 -2.83 7.27
C TYR A 6 -16.10 -2.81 6.34
N LYS A 7 -17.32 -2.87 6.91
CA LYS A 7 -18.59 -2.77 6.18
C LYS A 7 -18.95 -1.34 5.71
N ASN A 8 -18.31 -0.32 6.28
CA ASN A 8 -18.62 1.10 6.05
C ASN A 8 -17.41 1.85 5.50
N SER A 9 -16.52 1.18 4.76
CA SER A 9 -15.40 1.86 4.12
C SER A 9 -15.93 2.90 3.11
N PRO A 10 -15.38 4.13 3.11
CA PRO A 10 -15.81 5.16 2.17
C PRO A 10 -15.51 4.73 0.73
N TRP A 11 -16.34 5.16 -0.21
CA TRP A 11 -16.25 4.79 -1.64
C TRP A 11 -14.87 5.08 -2.26
N HIS A 12 -14.17 6.08 -1.75
CA HIS A 12 -12.85 6.50 -2.24
C HIS A 12 -11.67 5.77 -1.59
N TYR A 13 -11.93 4.84 -0.68
CA TYR A 13 -10.89 4.14 0.09
C TYR A 13 -9.85 3.47 -0.82
N ASP A 14 -10.29 2.60 -1.71
CA ASP A 14 -9.37 1.87 -2.60
C ASP A 14 -8.65 2.82 -3.57
N LEU A 15 -9.33 3.87 -4.04
CA LEU A 15 -8.72 4.87 -4.93
C LEU A 15 -7.59 5.64 -4.25
N ILE A 16 -7.80 6.05 -2.99
CA ILE A 16 -6.74 6.72 -2.21
C ILE A 16 -5.55 5.77 -2.05
N TRP A 17 -5.80 4.52 -1.65
CA TRP A 17 -4.73 3.55 -1.47
C TRP A 17 -3.95 3.30 -2.75
N ILE A 18 -4.60 3.17 -3.90
CA ILE A 18 -3.96 3.05 -5.21
C ILE A 18 -3.03 4.25 -5.45
N VAL A 19 -3.53 5.47 -5.27
CA VAL A 19 -2.76 6.69 -5.55
C VAL A 19 -1.56 6.86 -4.63
N ILE A 20 -1.69 6.52 -3.34
CA ILE A 20 -0.60 6.73 -2.37
C ILE A 20 0.47 5.63 -2.38
N THR A 21 0.16 4.43 -2.88
CA THR A 21 1.08 3.28 -2.88
C THR A 21 1.72 2.99 -4.23
N ILE A 22 1.19 3.54 -5.32
CA ILE A 22 1.77 3.39 -6.66
C ILE A 22 2.76 4.55 -6.92
N PRO A 23 3.88 4.31 -7.63
CA PRO A 23 4.79 5.36 -8.07
C PRO A 23 4.06 6.48 -8.83
N ILE A 24 4.49 7.74 -8.59
CA ILE A 24 3.79 8.93 -9.09
C ILE A 24 3.72 8.94 -10.62
N SER A 25 4.81 8.58 -11.29
CA SER A 25 4.86 8.55 -12.76
C SER A 25 3.84 7.57 -13.33
N ILE A 26 3.74 6.37 -12.74
CA ILE A 26 2.75 5.38 -13.16
C ILE A 26 1.33 5.93 -12.98
N THR A 27 1.06 6.59 -11.84
CA THR A 27 -0.24 7.22 -11.57
C THR A 27 -0.58 8.29 -12.60
N ILE A 28 0.37 9.18 -12.93
CA ILE A 28 0.18 10.24 -13.92
C ILE A 28 -0.11 9.65 -15.30
N PHE A 29 0.72 8.71 -15.75
CA PHE A 29 0.56 8.08 -17.06
C PHE A 29 -0.73 7.25 -17.14
N PHE A 30 -1.11 6.57 -16.06
CA PHE A 30 -2.39 5.88 -15.95
C PHE A 30 -3.56 6.86 -16.14
N ILE A 31 -3.57 8.00 -15.45
CA ILE A 31 -4.62 9.01 -15.59
C ILE A 31 -4.70 9.51 -17.02
N ILE A 32 -3.56 9.82 -17.64
CA ILE A 32 -3.51 10.25 -19.04
C ILE A 32 -4.07 9.17 -19.96
N GLY A 33 -3.60 7.93 -19.83
CA GLY A 33 -4.06 6.81 -20.63
C GLY A 33 -5.57 6.55 -20.46
N PHE A 34 -6.05 6.62 -19.23
CA PHE A 34 -7.47 6.47 -18.90
C PHE A 34 -8.33 7.57 -19.54
N VAL A 35 -7.94 8.84 -19.40
CA VAL A 35 -8.66 9.97 -19.97
C VAL A 35 -8.68 9.92 -21.50
N VAL A 36 -7.53 9.62 -22.12
CA VAL A 36 -7.44 9.47 -23.58
C VAL A 36 -8.31 8.33 -24.07
N SER A 37 -8.31 7.20 -23.38
CA SER A 37 -9.16 6.05 -23.69
C SER A 37 -10.64 6.44 -23.61
N LEU A 38 -11.03 7.11 -22.54
CA LEU A 38 -12.41 7.58 -22.34
C LEU A 38 -12.87 8.51 -23.47
N ILE A 39 -12.02 9.50 -23.82
CA ILE A 39 -12.33 10.45 -24.91
C ILE A 39 -12.49 9.70 -26.25
N LYS A 40 -11.60 8.75 -26.55
CA LYS A 40 -11.68 7.96 -27.78
C LYS A 40 -12.93 7.09 -27.82
N ILE A 41 -13.28 6.43 -26.71
CA ILE A 41 -14.49 5.61 -26.60
C ILE A 41 -15.72 6.47 -26.84
N ILE A 42 -15.84 7.62 -26.17
CA ILE A 42 -16.98 8.53 -26.32
C ILE A 42 -17.08 9.03 -27.76
N LYS A 43 -15.97 9.47 -28.36
CA LYS A 43 -15.96 9.92 -29.76
C LYS A 43 -16.39 8.82 -30.73
N ASN A 44 -15.91 7.59 -30.52
CA ASN A 44 -16.28 6.46 -31.38
C ASN A 44 -17.75 6.06 -31.23
N LEU A 45 -18.30 6.13 -30.00
CA LEU A 45 -19.72 5.87 -29.75
C LEU A 45 -20.64 6.95 -30.38
N LEU A 46 -20.22 8.23 -30.31
CA LEU A 46 -20.98 9.34 -30.86
C LEU A 46 -20.88 9.46 -32.39
N SER A 47 -19.76 8.97 -32.98
CA SER A 47 -19.53 8.98 -34.42
C SER A 47 -19.99 7.68 -35.10
N ALA A 48 -20.95 6.96 -34.53
CA ALA A 48 -21.51 5.71 -35.06
C ALA A 48 -22.28 5.88 -36.40
N ASP A 49 -22.22 7.07 -36.98
CA ASP A 49 -22.73 7.36 -38.30
C ASP A 49 -21.66 6.98 -39.35
N ASN A 50 -21.93 5.86 -40.00
CA ASN A 50 -21.38 5.43 -41.29
C ASN A 50 -19.90 5.16 -41.51
N LYS A 51 -19.58 3.91 -41.75
CA LYS A 51 -18.46 3.37 -42.57
C LYS A 51 -17.05 3.29 -42.00
N ASN A 52 -16.75 3.80 -40.85
CA ASN A 52 -15.40 3.65 -40.30
C ASN A 52 -15.37 2.74 -39.06
N HIS A 53 -15.61 1.46 -39.23
CA HIS A 53 -15.40 0.42 -38.22
C HIS A 53 -13.90 0.20 -37.90
N LYS A 54 -13.03 1.22 -38.09
CA LYS A 54 -11.61 1.17 -37.75
C LYS A 54 -11.35 0.83 -36.27
N PHE A 55 -12.27 1.22 -35.40
CA PHE A 55 -12.21 0.92 -33.97
C PHE A 55 -12.20 -0.60 -33.71
N TRP A 56 -13.05 -1.35 -34.39
CA TRP A 56 -13.15 -2.81 -34.26
C TRP A 56 -12.09 -3.57 -35.08
N ASN A 57 -11.46 -2.92 -36.02
CA ASN A 57 -10.46 -3.51 -36.91
C ASN A 57 -9.01 -3.33 -36.39
N SER A 58 -8.80 -2.56 -35.32
CA SER A 58 -7.49 -2.37 -34.73
C SER A 58 -7.36 -3.16 -33.42
N ASN A 59 -6.50 -4.17 -33.41
CA ASN A 59 -6.21 -4.96 -32.20
C ASN A 59 -5.75 -4.07 -31.02
N TYR A 60 -5.02 -3.01 -31.34
CA TYR A 60 -4.52 -2.07 -30.33
C TYR A 60 -5.65 -1.26 -29.67
N GLU A 61 -6.59 -0.73 -30.45
CA GLU A 61 -7.74 0.00 -29.94
C GLU A 61 -8.69 -0.93 -29.18
N MET A 62 -8.91 -2.15 -29.65
CA MET A 62 -9.66 -3.18 -28.92
C MET A 62 -9.04 -3.49 -27.57
N LEU A 63 -7.71 -3.71 -27.50
CA LEU A 63 -7.02 -3.98 -26.26
C LEU A 63 -7.21 -2.83 -25.26
N ASN A 64 -7.06 -1.58 -25.71
CA ASN A 64 -7.27 -0.41 -24.88
C ASN A 64 -8.70 -0.34 -24.33
N TYR A 65 -9.70 -0.67 -25.16
CA TYR A 65 -11.08 -0.73 -24.74
C TYR A 65 -11.34 -1.78 -23.65
N TYR A 66 -10.80 -2.99 -23.82
CA TYR A 66 -10.89 -4.03 -22.79
C TYR A 66 -10.21 -3.63 -21.49
N LEU A 67 -9.01 -3.04 -21.56
CA LEU A 67 -8.32 -2.53 -20.36
C LEU A 67 -9.15 -1.50 -19.61
N PHE A 68 -9.76 -0.57 -20.34
CA PHE A 68 -10.65 0.44 -19.77
C PHE A 68 -11.84 -0.20 -19.06
N ILE A 69 -12.54 -1.14 -19.73
CA ILE A 69 -13.71 -1.83 -19.17
C ILE A 69 -13.31 -2.61 -17.92
N ILE A 70 -12.22 -3.37 -17.95
CA ILE A 70 -11.77 -4.16 -16.80
C ILE A 70 -11.48 -3.25 -15.61
N CYS A 71 -10.66 -2.21 -15.79
CA CYS A 71 -10.33 -1.31 -14.71
C CYS A 71 -11.56 -0.60 -14.13
N PHE A 72 -12.42 -0.08 -15.01
CA PHE A 72 -13.61 0.65 -14.58
C PHE A 72 -14.64 -0.27 -13.90
N LEU A 73 -14.94 -1.42 -14.50
CA LEU A 73 -15.94 -2.36 -13.98
C LEU A 73 -15.53 -2.91 -12.62
N VAL A 74 -14.28 -3.35 -12.47
CA VAL A 74 -13.80 -3.91 -11.21
C VAL A 74 -13.79 -2.85 -10.11
N LEU A 75 -13.29 -1.63 -10.40
CA LEU A 75 -13.33 -0.53 -9.43
C LEU A 75 -14.76 -0.16 -9.05
N PHE A 76 -15.66 -0.07 -10.04
CA PHE A 76 -17.06 0.24 -9.81
C PHE A 76 -17.75 -0.83 -8.93
N LEU A 77 -17.58 -2.12 -9.27
CA LEU A 77 -18.14 -3.22 -8.48
C LEU A 77 -17.57 -3.25 -7.06
N LYS A 78 -16.27 -3.00 -6.93
CA LYS A 78 -15.62 -2.93 -5.62
C LYS A 78 -16.16 -1.78 -4.77
N ILE A 79 -16.29 -0.59 -5.33
CA ILE A 79 -16.85 0.58 -4.65
C ILE A 79 -18.31 0.35 -4.25
N LYS A 80 -19.10 -0.27 -5.11
CA LYS A 80 -20.54 -0.47 -4.90
C LYS A 80 -20.85 -1.59 -3.91
N PHE A 81 -20.14 -2.70 -3.98
CA PHE A 81 -20.48 -3.95 -3.29
C PHE A 81 -19.35 -4.50 -2.43
N GLY A 82 -18.15 -3.97 -2.58
CA GLY A 82 -16.98 -4.51 -1.92
C GLY A 82 -16.83 -4.05 -0.48
N VAL A 83 -16.13 -4.87 0.28
CA VAL A 83 -15.62 -4.54 1.61
C VAL A 83 -14.14 -4.24 1.46
N SER A 84 -13.68 -3.09 1.97
CA SER A 84 -12.30 -2.66 1.86
C SER A 84 -11.61 -2.64 3.23
N TYR A 85 -10.49 -3.31 3.35
CA TYR A 85 -9.62 -3.33 4.51
C TYR A 85 -8.20 -3.69 4.09
N ASP A 86 -7.19 -3.25 4.83
CA ASP A 86 -5.78 -3.53 4.57
C ASP A 86 -5.36 -3.10 3.15
N GLY A 87 -5.56 -1.83 2.86
CA GLY A 87 -5.28 -1.27 1.56
C GLY A 87 -6.21 -1.78 0.45
N TRP A 88 -5.69 -1.81 -0.75
CA TRP A 88 -6.40 -2.27 -1.94
C TRP A 88 -6.02 -3.69 -2.39
N ARG A 89 -5.50 -4.50 -1.47
CA ARG A 89 -5.00 -5.86 -1.77
C ARG A 89 -6.04 -6.79 -2.42
N GLN A 90 -7.33 -6.60 -2.11
CA GLN A 90 -8.40 -7.44 -2.69
C GLN A 90 -8.55 -7.24 -4.20
N ILE A 91 -8.09 -6.11 -4.72
CA ILE A 91 -8.11 -5.78 -6.14
C ILE A 91 -6.69 -5.58 -6.71
N TYR A 92 -5.66 -6.08 -6.02
CA TYR A 92 -4.27 -5.91 -6.45
C TYR A 92 -3.98 -6.52 -7.83
N PHE A 93 -4.78 -7.48 -8.26
CA PHE A 93 -4.74 -8.03 -9.62
C PHE A 93 -5.04 -6.99 -10.71
N LEU A 94 -5.56 -5.81 -10.36
CA LEU A 94 -5.69 -4.68 -11.30
C LEU A 94 -4.36 -3.99 -11.60
N TYR A 95 -3.32 -4.19 -10.78
CA TYR A 95 -2.06 -3.47 -10.96
C TYR A 95 -1.42 -3.67 -12.35
N PRO A 96 -1.34 -4.89 -12.91
CA PRO A 96 -0.88 -5.08 -14.29
C PRO A 96 -1.71 -4.30 -15.32
N PHE A 97 -3.02 -4.22 -15.15
CA PHE A 97 -3.90 -3.47 -16.06
C PHE A 97 -3.70 -1.96 -15.92
N ILE A 98 -3.45 -1.46 -14.70
CA ILE A 98 -3.08 -0.06 -14.46
C ILE A 98 -1.77 0.27 -15.19
N ILE A 99 -0.76 -0.62 -15.14
CA ILE A 99 0.50 -0.45 -15.86
C ILE A 99 0.27 -0.42 -17.37
N LEU A 100 -0.53 -1.33 -17.92
CA LEU A 100 -0.85 -1.35 -19.36
C LEU A 100 -1.57 -0.06 -19.79
N ALA A 101 -2.51 0.44 -18.99
CA ALA A 101 -3.16 1.72 -19.26
C ALA A 101 -2.16 2.91 -19.16
N ALA A 102 -1.21 2.85 -18.23
CA ALA A 102 -0.13 3.84 -18.14
C ALA A 102 0.78 3.81 -19.37
N LEU A 103 1.13 2.62 -19.87
CA LEU A 103 1.89 2.47 -21.13
C LEU A 103 1.13 3.04 -22.33
N TYR A 104 -0.20 2.89 -22.36
CA TYR A 104 -1.02 3.54 -23.38
C TYR A 104 -0.92 5.08 -23.29
N GLY A 105 -0.96 5.62 -22.08
CA GLY A 105 -0.74 7.05 -21.83
C GLY A 105 0.63 7.54 -22.27
N ILE A 106 1.69 6.76 -22.01
CA ILE A 106 3.06 7.04 -22.47
C ILE A 106 3.11 7.06 -24.01
N ASN A 107 2.53 6.05 -24.66
CA ASN A 107 2.51 5.99 -26.12
C ASN A 107 1.79 7.20 -26.73
N TYR A 108 0.64 7.58 -26.18
CA TYR A 108 -0.07 8.78 -26.60
C TYR A 108 0.78 10.05 -26.48
N ILE A 109 1.54 10.20 -25.39
CA ILE A 109 2.46 11.32 -25.19
C ILE A 109 3.56 11.32 -26.25
N ILE A 110 4.15 10.15 -26.53
CA ILE A 110 5.21 10.02 -27.55
C ILE A 110 4.70 10.45 -28.91
N GLU A 111 3.49 10.08 -29.28
CA GLU A 111 2.89 10.39 -30.58
C GLU A 111 2.47 11.87 -30.68
N THR A 112 1.94 12.44 -29.59
CA THR A 112 1.31 13.77 -29.60
C THR A 112 2.30 14.90 -29.33
N ILE A 113 3.23 14.69 -28.40
CA ILE A 113 4.21 15.74 -28.04
C ILE A 113 5.27 15.83 -29.15
N LYS A 114 5.34 16.99 -29.81
CA LYS A 114 6.36 17.26 -30.84
C LYS A 114 7.71 17.71 -30.26
N VAL A 115 7.71 18.26 -29.02
CA VAL A 115 8.90 18.82 -28.37
C VAL A 115 9.75 17.70 -27.78
N SER A 116 10.86 17.39 -28.42
CA SER A 116 11.77 16.30 -28.00
C SER A 116 12.29 16.48 -26.58
N ARG A 117 12.62 17.72 -26.17
CA ARG A 117 13.10 18.00 -24.79
C ARG A 117 12.11 17.59 -23.71
N LEU A 118 10.81 17.80 -23.94
CA LEU A 118 9.77 17.42 -22.99
C LEU A 118 9.64 15.89 -22.90
N LYS A 119 9.75 15.18 -24.02
CA LYS A 119 9.78 13.70 -24.01
C LYS A 119 10.95 13.19 -23.17
N TYR A 120 12.16 13.69 -23.43
CA TYR A 120 13.35 13.29 -22.66
C TYR A 120 13.17 13.56 -21.16
N PHE A 121 12.63 14.72 -20.79
CA PHE A 121 12.36 15.05 -19.40
C PHE A 121 11.41 14.04 -18.74
N LEU A 122 10.28 13.72 -19.38
CA LEU A 122 9.31 12.76 -18.86
C LEU A 122 9.89 11.35 -18.71
N PHE A 123 10.68 10.90 -19.68
CA PHE A 123 11.35 9.60 -19.59
C PHE A 123 12.42 9.57 -18.51
N THR A 124 13.22 10.62 -18.40
CA THR A 124 14.24 10.73 -17.35
C THR A 124 13.60 10.70 -15.98
N PHE A 125 12.52 11.45 -15.78
CA PHE A 125 11.75 11.44 -14.55
C PHE A 125 11.22 10.04 -14.21
N PHE A 126 10.64 9.33 -15.17
CA PHE A 126 10.15 7.97 -15.00
C PHE A 126 11.27 6.99 -14.61
N PHE A 127 12.42 7.05 -15.28
CA PHE A 127 13.57 6.19 -14.94
C PHE A 127 14.15 6.49 -13.56
N ILE A 128 14.26 7.76 -13.19
CA ILE A 128 14.72 8.15 -11.83
C ILE A 128 13.78 7.58 -10.77
N GLU A 129 12.47 7.64 -10.98
CA GLU A 129 11.50 7.11 -10.03
C GLU A 129 11.57 5.58 -9.91
N ILE A 130 11.77 4.86 -11.01
CA ILE A 130 11.99 3.41 -10.97
C ILE A 130 13.25 3.07 -10.15
N ILE A 131 14.37 3.75 -10.42
CA ILE A 131 15.63 3.53 -9.70
C ILE A 131 15.42 3.83 -8.21
N TYR A 132 14.76 4.93 -7.88
CA TYR A 132 14.41 5.29 -6.50
C TYR A 132 13.57 4.18 -5.83
N SER A 133 12.54 3.68 -6.50
CA SER A 133 11.67 2.63 -5.97
C SER A 133 12.44 1.32 -5.73
N CYS A 134 13.31 0.92 -6.65
CA CYS A 134 14.17 -0.25 -6.49
C CYS A 134 15.11 -0.10 -5.30
N PHE A 135 15.77 1.07 -5.19
CA PHE A 135 16.66 1.37 -4.06
C PHE A 135 15.89 1.39 -2.74
N TRP A 136 14.70 1.99 -2.71
CA TRP A 136 13.86 2.04 -1.53
C TRP A 136 13.44 0.64 -1.06
N ILE A 137 13.00 -0.23 -2.00
CA ILE A 137 12.65 -1.62 -1.72
C ILE A 137 13.83 -2.38 -1.12
N TYR A 138 15.01 -2.23 -1.71
CA TYR A 138 16.23 -2.88 -1.21
C TYR A 138 16.60 -2.40 0.20
N LYS A 139 16.60 -1.08 0.41
CA LYS A 139 16.99 -0.46 1.69
C LYS A 139 16.07 -0.82 2.84
N HIS A 140 14.76 -0.91 2.58
CA HIS A 140 13.75 -1.10 3.62
C HIS A 140 13.20 -2.53 3.69
N HIS A 141 13.88 -3.50 3.08
CA HIS A 141 13.53 -4.90 3.27
C HIS A 141 13.68 -5.30 4.76
N PRO A 142 12.69 -6.03 5.34
CA PRO A 142 11.51 -6.66 4.76
C PRO A 142 10.22 -5.79 4.84
N HIS A 143 10.32 -4.50 5.07
CA HIS A 143 9.18 -3.61 5.34
C HIS A 143 8.63 -2.90 4.08
N GLN A 144 8.68 -3.55 2.90
CA GLN A 144 8.22 -2.95 1.64
C GLN A 144 6.75 -2.57 1.63
N TYR A 145 5.94 -3.19 2.47
CA TYR A 145 4.50 -2.91 2.59
C TYR A 145 4.17 -1.50 3.11
N VAL A 146 5.15 -0.79 3.69
CA VAL A 146 5.02 0.61 4.08
C VAL A 146 5.59 1.58 3.04
N PHE A 147 5.71 1.14 1.78
CA PHE A 147 6.04 2.05 0.69
C PHE A 147 4.87 2.97 0.40
N PHE A 148 5.11 4.26 0.52
CA PHE A 148 4.19 5.31 0.08
C PHE A 148 4.93 6.26 -0.83
N ASN A 149 4.25 6.73 -1.88
CA ASN A 149 4.91 7.66 -2.77
C ASN A 149 5.23 8.97 -2.01
N PRO A 150 6.36 9.64 -2.34
CA PRO A 150 6.90 10.75 -1.56
C PRO A 150 5.93 11.93 -1.36
N LEU A 151 4.98 12.16 -2.30
CA LEU A 151 4.02 13.25 -2.20
C LEU A 151 3.01 13.07 -1.07
N PHE A 152 2.70 11.82 -0.71
CA PHE A 152 1.65 11.51 0.26
C PHE A 152 2.19 11.01 1.61
N LYS A 153 3.50 10.92 1.78
CA LYS A 153 4.15 10.43 2.98
C LYS A 153 3.65 11.14 4.26
N ASN A 154 3.58 12.47 4.24
CA ASN A 154 3.09 13.26 5.37
C ASN A 154 1.58 13.06 5.64
N TYR A 155 0.82 12.74 4.59
CA TYR A 155 -0.61 12.43 4.73
C TYR A 155 -0.83 11.07 5.40
N VAL A 156 0.00 10.10 5.08
CA VAL A 156 -0.09 8.72 5.58
C VAL A 156 0.22 8.66 7.07
N TYR A 157 1.23 9.39 7.50
CA TYR A 157 1.63 9.45 8.90
C TYR A 157 0.44 9.88 9.77
N ASN A 158 0.09 9.11 10.78
CA ASN A 158 -1.06 9.31 11.69
C ASN A 158 -2.47 9.07 11.10
N LYS A 159 -2.65 8.80 9.81
CA LYS A 159 -3.98 8.60 9.21
C LYS A 159 -4.26 7.19 8.76
N ILE A 160 -3.22 6.41 8.50
CA ILE A 160 -3.32 5.08 7.91
C ILE A 160 -2.68 4.05 8.85
N GLU A 161 -3.28 2.87 8.91
CA GLU A 161 -2.73 1.72 9.61
C GLU A 161 -1.52 1.19 8.83
N LEU A 162 -0.34 1.19 9.46
CA LEU A 162 0.92 0.94 8.76
C LEU A 162 1.33 -0.53 8.79
N ASP A 163 1.18 -1.20 9.92
CA ASP A 163 1.65 -2.56 10.12
C ASP A 163 0.52 -3.54 10.40
N TYR A 164 -0.33 -3.75 9.38
CA TYR A 164 -1.49 -4.63 9.49
C TYR A 164 -1.11 -6.07 9.89
N TRP A 165 0.01 -6.58 9.41
CA TRP A 165 0.44 -7.96 9.64
C TRP A 165 1.35 -8.13 10.85
N GLY A 166 1.81 -7.07 11.48
CA GLY A 166 2.68 -7.10 12.64
C GLY A 166 4.11 -7.56 12.33
N LEU A 167 4.59 -7.25 11.14
CA LEU A 167 5.95 -7.63 10.75
C LEU A 167 7.01 -6.91 11.61
N SER A 168 6.71 -5.70 12.08
CA SER A 168 7.56 -4.95 13.01
C SER A 168 7.75 -5.65 14.37
N ASN A 169 6.80 -6.50 14.78
CA ASN A 169 6.91 -7.27 16.01
C ASN A 169 8.17 -8.14 16.03
N ARG A 170 8.55 -8.70 14.86
CA ARG A 170 9.78 -9.51 14.75
C ARG A 170 11.02 -8.68 15.06
N SER A 171 11.14 -7.50 14.49
CA SER A 171 12.28 -6.60 14.75
C SER A 171 12.36 -6.18 16.22
N ALA A 172 11.20 -5.94 16.86
CA ALA A 172 11.15 -5.64 18.28
C ALA A 172 11.58 -6.84 19.14
N LEU A 173 11.14 -8.05 18.81
CA LEU A 173 11.51 -9.27 19.53
C LEU A 173 13.00 -9.61 19.34
N GLU A 174 13.54 -9.45 18.13
CA GLU A 174 14.96 -9.62 17.85
C GLU A 174 15.81 -8.59 18.65
N PHE A 175 15.37 -7.34 18.74
CA PHE A 175 16.01 -6.33 19.59
C PHE A 175 16.01 -6.75 21.06
N ILE A 176 14.89 -7.21 21.61
CA ILE A 176 14.79 -7.67 23.00
C ILE A 176 15.69 -8.88 23.22
N SER A 177 15.67 -9.88 22.32
CA SER A 177 16.50 -11.09 22.45
C SER A 177 17.99 -10.79 22.47
N ASN A 178 18.42 -9.74 21.75
CA ASN A 178 19.82 -9.32 21.70
C ASN A 178 20.24 -8.40 22.87
N SER A 179 19.27 -7.70 23.47
CA SER A 179 19.53 -6.72 24.54
C SER A 179 19.36 -7.30 25.93
N ASP A 180 18.62 -8.38 26.07
CA ASP A 180 18.30 -9.01 27.35
C ASP A 180 18.82 -10.44 27.39
N GLU A 181 19.73 -10.70 28.31
CA GLU A 181 20.41 -11.99 28.45
C GLU A 181 19.58 -13.03 29.23
N ARG A 182 18.43 -12.65 29.79
CA ARG A 182 17.58 -13.56 30.55
C ARG A 182 17.06 -14.70 29.67
N ASN A 183 16.91 -15.86 30.28
CA ASN A 183 16.31 -17.02 29.59
C ASN A 183 14.78 -17.05 29.63
N GLU A 184 14.18 -16.26 30.51
CA GLU A 184 12.75 -16.09 30.62
C GLU A 184 12.39 -14.60 30.57
N ILE A 185 11.75 -14.17 29.49
CA ILE A 185 11.34 -12.80 29.23
C ILE A 185 9.83 -12.79 28.98
N LYS A 186 9.09 -12.14 29.84
CA LYS A 186 7.63 -12.02 29.72
C LYS A 186 7.28 -10.88 28.79
N ILE A 187 6.57 -11.20 27.71
CA ILE A 187 6.18 -10.24 26.69
C ILE A 187 4.66 -10.16 26.58
N ALA A 188 4.16 -8.97 26.33
CA ALA A 188 2.75 -8.71 26.03
C ALA A 188 2.60 -7.79 24.83
N THR A 189 1.42 -7.74 24.25
CA THR A 189 1.08 -6.78 23.18
C THR A 189 -0.24 -6.09 23.46
N ILE A 190 -0.29 -4.81 23.12
CA ILE A 190 -1.54 -4.03 23.08
C ILE A 190 -2.12 -3.96 21.66
N SER A 191 -1.37 -4.46 20.67
CA SER A 191 -1.80 -4.50 19.28
C SER A 191 -2.74 -5.67 19.00
N PHE A 192 -3.45 -5.59 17.89
CA PHE A 192 -4.31 -6.67 17.41
C PHE A 192 -3.53 -7.88 16.91
N THR A 193 -2.29 -7.69 16.49
CA THR A 193 -1.44 -8.75 15.91
C THR A 193 -0.92 -9.71 16.97
N SER A 194 -1.01 -11.01 16.69
CA SER A 194 -0.54 -12.05 17.59
C SER A 194 1.00 -12.12 17.65
N LEU A 195 1.56 -12.09 18.87
CA LEU A 195 2.98 -12.36 19.09
C LEU A 195 3.34 -13.84 18.86
N GLU A 196 2.40 -14.75 19.05
CA GLU A 196 2.61 -16.19 18.83
C GLU A 196 3.03 -16.48 17.40
N ASN A 197 2.32 -15.87 16.42
CA ASN A 197 2.66 -16.01 15.02
C ASN A 197 4.06 -15.49 14.72
N THR A 198 4.44 -14.39 15.34
CA THR A 198 5.78 -13.82 15.19
C THR A 198 6.85 -14.73 15.79
N LEU A 199 6.62 -15.27 17.00
CA LEU A 199 7.53 -16.21 17.64
C LEU A 199 7.73 -17.49 16.82
N ASN A 200 6.69 -17.94 16.10
CA ASN A 200 6.77 -19.16 15.27
C ASN A 200 7.76 -19.03 14.09
N ILE A 201 7.99 -17.82 13.60
CA ILE A 201 8.91 -17.54 12.49
C ILE A 201 10.31 -17.10 12.96
N MET A 202 10.51 -16.94 14.28
CA MET A 202 11.82 -16.62 14.85
C MET A 202 12.72 -17.87 14.96
N ASN A 203 14.01 -17.62 15.14
CA ASN A 203 14.99 -18.67 15.44
C ASN A 203 14.57 -19.42 16.73
N LYS A 204 14.70 -20.76 16.72
CA LYS A 204 14.30 -21.61 17.84
C LYS A 204 14.98 -21.23 19.17
N ASN A 205 16.22 -20.79 19.14
CA ASN A 205 16.96 -20.41 20.34
C ASN A 205 16.42 -19.12 20.96
N ASP A 206 16.14 -18.12 20.12
CA ASP A 206 15.59 -16.84 20.58
C ASP A 206 14.15 -16.98 21.05
N ARG A 207 13.34 -17.78 20.32
CA ARG A 207 11.95 -18.05 20.68
C ARG A 207 11.80 -18.60 22.10
N LYS A 208 12.71 -19.49 22.55
CA LYS A 208 12.64 -20.12 23.87
C LYS A 208 12.76 -19.16 25.03
N LYS A 209 13.33 -17.98 24.80
CA LYS A 209 13.46 -16.94 25.82
C LYS A 209 12.12 -16.28 26.18
N PHE A 210 11.11 -16.32 25.28
CA PHE A 210 9.90 -15.52 25.42
C PHE A 210 8.72 -16.31 25.97
N ILE A 211 8.06 -15.71 26.96
CA ILE A 211 6.79 -16.17 27.52
C ILE A 211 5.74 -15.09 27.25
N ILE A 212 4.69 -15.44 26.49
CA ILE A 212 3.58 -14.52 26.23
C ILE A 212 2.69 -14.47 27.46
N VAL A 213 2.45 -13.26 27.97
CA VAL A 213 1.51 -13.00 29.05
C VAL A 213 0.39 -12.09 28.55
N HIS A 214 -0.83 -12.33 29.02
CA HIS A 214 -1.99 -11.51 28.66
C HIS A 214 -2.16 -10.31 29.60
N ASP A 215 -1.62 -10.40 30.79
CA ASP A 215 -1.64 -9.33 31.77
C ASP A 215 -0.43 -8.40 31.54
N LEU A 216 -0.73 -7.16 31.15
CA LEU A 216 0.30 -6.16 30.89
C LEU A 216 1.16 -5.85 32.12
N TYR A 217 0.60 -5.95 33.32
CA TYR A 217 1.32 -5.70 34.58
C TYR A 217 2.36 -6.76 34.91
N ARG A 218 2.23 -7.94 34.31
CA ARG A 218 3.18 -9.06 34.47
C ARG A 218 4.21 -9.13 33.37
N ALA A 219 4.11 -8.26 32.37
CA ALA A 219 5.04 -8.24 31.24
C ALA A 219 6.30 -7.47 31.58
N ASP A 220 7.46 -8.00 31.21
CA ASP A 220 8.73 -7.28 31.22
C ASP A 220 8.80 -6.27 30.06
N TYR A 221 8.24 -6.65 28.92
CA TYR A 221 8.17 -5.80 27.72
C TYR A 221 6.77 -5.81 27.10
N VAL A 222 6.35 -4.64 26.66
CA VAL A 222 5.08 -4.48 25.93
C VAL A 222 5.38 -4.00 24.53
N ILE A 223 4.86 -4.72 23.54
CA ILE A 223 5.05 -4.46 22.11
C ILE A 223 3.80 -3.81 21.55
N ASP A 224 3.99 -2.70 20.84
CA ASP A 224 2.93 -2.00 20.11
C ASP A 224 3.38 -1.75 18.67
N ASN A 225 2.66 -2.29 17.69
CA ASN A 225 2.88 -2.02 16.27
C ASN A 225 1.92 -0.95 15.73
N TYR A 226 1.34 -0.15 16.62
CA TYR A 226 0.36 0.91 16.33
C TYR A 226 -0.93 0.43 15.64
N ARG A 227 -1.12 -0.87 15.49
CA ARG A 227 -2.39 -1.44 15.06
C ARG A 227 -3.36 -1.54 16.22
N LYS A 228 -4.23 -0.56 16.34
CA LYS A 228 -5.15 -0.42 17.48
C LYS A 228 -6.25 -1.47 17.45
N LYS A 229 -6.57 -2.03 18.61
CA LYS A 229 -7.83 -2.76 18.81
C LYS A 229 -9.00 -1.78 18.74
N TRP A 230 -10.13 -2.22 18.17
CA TRP A 230 -11.36 -1.44 17.98
C TRP A 230 -11.94 -0.88 19.28
N ASN A 231 -11.68 -1.50 20.42
CA ASN A 231 -12.05 -1.03 21.73
C ASN A 231 -10.84 -0.35 22.36
N LYS A 232 -11.04 0.87 22.89
CA LYS A 232 -10.06 1.53 23.73
C LYS A 232 -9.55 0.50 24.73
N THR A 233 -8.35 -0.02 24.54
CA THR A 233 -7.78 -0.96 25.49
C THR A 233 -7.66 -0.22 26.81
N PRO A 234 -8.38 -0.63 27.86
CA PRO A 234 -8.18 -0.04 29.18
C PRO A 234 -6.70 -0.24 29.50
N GLY A 235 -5.97 0.83 29.78
CA GLY A 235 -4.56 0.73 30.14
C GLY A 235 -3.57 1.41 29.21
N ILE A 236 -3.96 1.98 28.06
CA ILE A 236 -3.01 2.75 27.23
C ILE A 236 -2.42 3.93 28.02
N ASP A 237 -3.19 4.58 28.86
CA ASP A 237 -2.68 5.67 29.71
C ASP A 237 -1.79 5.14 30.83
N LEU A 238 -2.05 3.94 31.36
CA LEU A 238 -1.21 3.25 32.33
C LEU A 238 0.14 2.83 31.71
N LEU A 239 0.15 2.42 30.44
CA LEU A 239 1.40 2.07 29.76
C LEU A 239 2.35 3.25 29.67
N LYS A 240 1.84 4.45 29.41
CA LYS A 240 2.66 5.68 29.36
C LYS A 240 3.30 6.04 30.70
N THR A 241 2.69 5.63 31.80
CA THR A 241 3.21 5.91 33.15
C THR A 241 4.13 4.83 33.69
N GLN A 242 3.95 3.57 33.27
CA GLN A 242 4.69 2.42 33.80
C GLN A 242 5.81 1.91 32.88
N PHE A 243 5.67 2.10 31.57
CA PHE A 243 6.63 1.61 30.60
C PHE A 243 7.35 2.75 29.89
N LYS A 244 8.67 2.65 29.84
CA LYS A 244 9.52 3.55 29.06
C LYS A 244 9.71 2.98 27.67
N LYS A 245 9.55 3.80 26.62
CA LYS A 245 9.88 3.39 25.25
C LYS A 245 11.40 3.21 25.11
N ILE A 246 11.81 1.99 24.76
CA ILE A 246 13.23 1.62 24.59
C ILE A 246 13.59 1.32 23.14
N TYR A 247 12.61 1.02 22.30
CA TYR A 247 12.78 0.71 20.89
C TYR A 247 11.68 1.39 20.06
N ASP A 248 12.06 1.89 18.90
CA ASP A 248 11.15 2.53 17.95
C ASP A 248 11.65 2.25 16.54
N LEU A 249 10.91 1.39 15.81
CA LEU A 249 11.21 1.10 14.41
C LEU A 249 10.58 2.17 13.52
N LYS A 250 11.43 2.88 12.80
CA LYS A 250 11.01 3.88 11.83
C LYS A 250 11.47 3.49 10.43
N ILE A 251 10.55 3.36 9.53
CA ILE A 251 10.83 3.08 8.12
C ILE A 251 10.55 4.35 7.32
N ASP A 252 11.59 4.92 6.73
CA ASP A 252 11.51 6.15 5.93
C ASP A 252 10.87 7.34 6.69
N GLY A 253 11.08 7.38 8.02
CA GLY A 253 10.54 8.42 8.91
C GLY A 253 9.09 8.20 9.35
N ILE A 254 8.49 7.10 8.97
CA ILE A 254 7.16 6.64 9.41
C ILE A 254 7.32 5.61 10.51
#